data_82c6488f8724a89e15b5238a5de85daf
#
_entry.id   82c6488f8724a89e15b5238a5de85daf
#
_cell.length_a   1.000
_cell.length_b   1.000
_cell.length_c   1.000
_cell.angle_alpha   90.00
_cell.angle_beta   90.00
_cell.angle_gamma   90.00
#
_symmetry.space_group_name_H-M   'P 1'
#
loop_
_entity.id
_entity.type
_entity.pdbx_description
1 polymer ?
#
loop_
_entity_poly.entity_id
_entity_poly.type
_entity_poly.pdbx_seq_one_letter_code
_entity_poly.pdbx_strand_id
1 'polypeptide(L)'
;MPQSADCDEMDVGETVNGWIDFNKWLAPGETISSIVSVTEANYLPPGGSAYVTLTGSAQIGTVPVAAGGSGVTNAAVLQQWTGANPGTARITATVITSAGQELIDWTHQPVDTPD
;
A
#
# COMPACT_ATOMS: atom_id res chain seq x y z
N MET A 1 -1.13 10.91 -9.96
CA MET A 1 -2.27 10.60 -9.07
C MET A 1 -1.95 10.97 -7.65
N PRO A 2 -2.93 11.44 -6.85
CA PRO A 2 -2.69 11.62 -5.44
C PRO A 2 -2.48 10.27 -4.77
N GLN A 3 -1.71 10.29 -3.71
CA GLN A 3 -1.46 9.09 -2.93
C GLN A 3 -2.70 8.65 -2.16
N SER A 4 -2.74 7.39 -1.74
CA SER A 4 -3.70 6.90 -0.77
C SER A 4 -3.43 7.52 0.60
N ALA A 5 -4.38 7.39 1.53
CA ALA A 5 -4.16 7.87 2.89
C ALA A 5 -2.91 7.22 3.47
N ASP A 6 -2.12 8.00 4.20
CA ASP A 6 -0.92 7.50 4.85
C ASP A 6 -1.28 6.50 5.95
N CYS A 7 -0.40 5.54 6.16
CA CYS A 7 -0.55 4.56 7.22
C CYS A 7 -0.22 5.16 8.58
N ASP A 8 -0.76 4.57 9.64
CA ASP A 8 -0.35 4.87 10.99
C ASP A 8 1.11 4.45 11.19
N GLU A 9 1.78 5.11 12.15
CA GLU A 9 3.17 4.80 12.49
C GLU A 9 3.29 3.37 13.03
N MET A 10 4.38 2.70 12.64
CA MET A 10 4.73 1.38 13.14
C MET A 10 6.13 1.39 13.73
N ASP A 11 6.45 0.38 14.53
CA ASP A 11 7.77 0.22 15.12
C ASP A 11 8.65 -0.70 14.27
N VAL A 12 9.96 -0.51 14.37
CA VAL A 12 10.93 -1.46 13.79
C VAL A 12 10.65 -2.85 14.37
N GLY A 13 10.57 -3.85 13.51
CA GLY A 13 10.28 -5.26 13.88
C GLY A 13 8.80 -5.61 13.85
N GLU A 14 7.92 -4.61 13.81
CA GLU A 14 6.48 -4.85 13.70
C GLU A 14 6.10 -5.24 12.27
N THR A 15 5.13 -6.15 12.12
CA THR A 15 4.59 -6.55 10.82
C THR A 15 3.13 -6.11 10.76
N VAL A 16 2.77 -5.45 9.69
CA VAL A 16 1.41 -4.96 9.49
C VAL A 16 0.81 -5.50 8.19
N ASN A 17 -0.52 -5.62 8.19
CA ASN A 17 -1.29 -5.93 6.98
C ASN A 17 -1.70 -4.60 6.36
N GLY A 18 -0.91 -4.13 5.41
CA GLY A 18 -1.14 -2.86 4.74
C GLY A 18 -2.06 -2.99 3.54
N TRP A 19 -2.47 -1.86 3.01
CA TRP A 19 -3.34 -1.84 1.84
C TRP A 19 -3.26 -0.50 1.12
N ILE A 20 -3.57 -0.54 -0.18
CA ILE A 20 -3.72 0.64 -1.03
C ILE A 20 -5.06 0.50 -1.73
N ASP A 21 -6.00 1.41 -1.45
CA ASP A 21 -7.35 1.37 -2.01
C ASP A 21 -7.41 2.28 -3.23
N PHE A 22 -7.78 1.71 -4.38
CA PHE A 22 -7.83 2.41 -5.66
C PHE A 22 -9.23 2.94 -5.99
N ASN A 23 -10.20 2.82 -5.08
CA ASN A 23 -11.60 3.10 -5.40
C ASN A 23 -11.82 4.46 -6.07
N LYS A 24 -11.11 5.50 -5.60
CA LYS A 24 -11.29 6.85 -6.15
C LYS A 24 -10.85 6.97 -7.61
N TRP A 25 -10.07 6.01 -8.11
CA TRP A 25 -9.57 5.97 -9.49
C TRP A 25 -10.37 5.04 -10.38
N LEU A 26 -11.26 4.23 -9.79
CA LEU A 26 -12.04 3.23 -10.52
C LEU A 26 -13.38 3.83 -10.92
N ALA A 27 -13.83 3.53 -12.14
CA ALA A 27 -15.18 3.86 -12.56
C ALA A 27 -16.19 2.97 -11.82
N PRO A 28 -17.48 3.37 -11.74
CA PRO A 28 -18.48 2.51 -11.11
C PRO A 28 -18.51 1.12 -11.75
N GLY A 29 -18.38 0.09 -10.92
CA GLY A 29 -18.33 -1.29 -11.37
C GLY A 29 -16.97 -1.78 -11.85
N GLU A 30 -16.00 -0.91 -12.01
CA GLU A 30 -14.63 -1.28 -12.36
C GLU A 30 -13.93 -1.84 -11.13
N THR A 31 -13.14 -2.92 -11.31
CA THR A 31 -12.38 -3.56 -10.24
C THR A 31 -10.94 -3.75 -10.67
N ILE A 32 -10.08 -4.10 -9.73
CA ILE A 32 -8.70 -4.49 -10.05
C ILE A 32 -8.74 -5.90 -10.65
N SER A 33 -8.13 -6.06 -11.82
CA SER A 33 -8.05 -7.35 -12.51
C SER A 33 -6.76 -8.09 -12.19
N SER A 34 -5.63 -7.37 -12.12
CA SER A 34 -4.34 -7.96 -11.79
C SER A 34 -3.42 -6.93 -11.15
N ILE A 35 -2.45 -7.43 -10.40
CA ILE A 35 -1.40 -6.62 -9.79
C ILE A 35 -0.14 -6.77 -10.64
N VAL A 36 0.38 -5.66 -11.16
CA VAL A 36 1.62 -5.66 -11.92
C VAL A 36 2.82 -5.74 -10.97
N SER A 37 2.82 -4.88 -9.94
CA SER A 37 3.92 -4.86 -8.97
C SER A 37 3.49 -4.13 -7.70
N VAL A 38 4.13 -4.48 -6.59
CA VAL A 38 4.16 -3.69 -5.38
C VAL A 38 5.62 -3.51 -5.02
N THR A 39 6.04 -2.26 -4.84
CA THR A 39 7.43 -1.93 -4.52
C THR A 39 7.49 -1.02 -3.30
N GLU A 40 8.64 -0.98 -2.65
CA GLU A 40 8.90 -0.06 -1.55
C GLU A 40 10.13 0.78 -1.87
N ALA A 41 10.17 1.99 -1.33
CA ALA A 41 11.32 2.87 -1.43
C ALA A 41 11.39 3.75 -0.19
N ASN A 42 12.60 4.16 0.18
CA ASN A 42 12.77 5.13 1.25
C ASN A 42 12.38 6.50 0.73
N TYR A 43 11.46 7.15 1.45
CA TYR A 43 10.91 8.44 1.02
C TYR A 43 11.49 9.61 1.83
N LEU A 44 11.45 9.54 3.16
CA LEU A 44 11.96 10.58 4.04
C LEU A 44 12.70 9.96 5.23
N PRO A 45 14.02 10.17 5.32
CA PRO A 45 14.92 10.68 4.29
C PRO A 45 15.14 9.66 3.16
N PRO A 46 15.44 10.11 1.94
CA PRO A 46 15.72 9.19 0.85
C PRO A 46 17.06 8.49 1.01
N GLY A 47 17.19 7.32 0.41
CA GLY A 47 18.44 6.55 0.44
C GLY A 47 18.63 5.76 1.72
N GLY A 48 19.75 5.04 1.81
CA GLY A 48 20.08 4.20 2.95
C GLY A 48 19.43 2.83 2.91
N SER A 49 19.48 2.11 4.04
CA SER A 49 18.86 0.79 4.17
C SER A 49 17.35 0.90 4.17
N ALA A 50 16.69 -0.09 3.61
CA ALA A 50 15.23 -0.08 3.49
C ALA A 50 14.54 0.11 4.84
N TYR A 51 13.53 0.99 4.87
CA TYR A 51 12.74 1.24 6.07
C TYR A 51 11.70 0.15 6.31
N VAL A 52 11.19 -0.44 5.24
CA VAL A 52 10.26 -1.58 5.33
C VAL A 52 10.71 -2.67 4.38
N THR A 53 10.32 -3.91 4.71
CA THR A 53 10.50 -5.08 3.85
C THR A 53 9.12 -5.62 3.53
N LEU A 54 8.81 -5.77 2.24
CA LEU A 54 7.56 -6.40 1.83
C LEU A 54 7.63 -7.88 2.13
N THR A 55 6.58 -8.42 2.74
CA THR A 55 6.50 -9.84 3.09
C THR A 55 5.27 -10.48 2.47
N GLY A 56 5.44 -11.67 1.92
CA GLY A 56 4.36 -12.38 1.25
C GLY A 56 3.95 -11.76 -0.08
N SER A 57 3.00 -12.39 -0.74
CA SER A 57 2.49 -11.95 -2.03
C SER A 57 1.37 -10.94 -1.86
N ALA A 58 1.36 -9.91 -2.71
CA ALA A 58 0.26 -8.96 -2.78
C ALA A 58 -1.00 -9.66 -3.30
N GLN A 59 -2.17 -9.24 -2.79
CA GLN A 59 -3.45 -9.79 -3.19
C GLN A 59 -4.46 -8.69 -3.48
N ILE A 60 -5.37 -8.97 -4.42
CA ILE A 60 -6.51 -8.10 -4.67
C ILE A 60 -7.56 -8.38 -3.61
N GLY A 61 -8.12 -7.33 -3.02
CA GLY A 61 -9.11 -7.51 -1.96
C GLY A 61 -9.98 -6.30 -1.74
N THR A 62 -10.74 -6.37 -0.66
CA THR A 62 -11.69 -5.34 -0.25
C THR A 62 -11.30 -4.87 1.14
N VAL A 63 -11.13 -3.55 1.31
CA VAL A 63 -10.86 -2.97 2.63
C VAL A 63 -12.15 -2.39 3.19
N PRO A 64 -12.64 -2.92 4.33
CA PRO A 64 -13.88 -2.44 4.92
C PRO A 64 -13.81 -0.97 5.31
N VAL A 65 -14.95 -0.29 5.29
CA VAL A 65 -15.06 1.10 5.75
C VAL A 65 -14.59 1.21 7.21
N ALA A 66 -14.90 0.23 8.04
CA ALA A 66 -14.48 0.20 9.44
C ALA A 66 -12.96 0.18 9.61
N ALA A 67 -12.21 -0.30 8.61
CA ALA A 67 -10.74 -0.32 8.61
C ALA A 67 -10.13 0.88 7.89
N GLY A 68 -10.95 1.83 7.44
CA GLY A 68 -10.50 3.02 6.73
C GLY A 68 -10.53 2.91 5.22
N GLY A 69 -11.03 1.81 4.67
CA GLY A 69 -11.13 1.59 3.23
C GLY A 69 -12.46 2.08 2.65
N SER A 70 -12.68 1.79 1.37
CA SER A 70 -13.89 2.19 0.66
C SER A 70 -15.04 1.19 0.80
N GLY A 71 -14.76 -0.05 1.21
CA GLY A 71 -15.73 -1.13 1.23
C GLY A 71 -16.09 -1.66 -0.16
N VAL A 72 -15.44 -1.17 -1.21
CA VAL A 72 -15.74 -1.57 -2.58
C VAL A 72 -15.01 -2.87 -2.90
N THR A 73 -15.74 -3.81 -3.49
CA THR A 73 -15.22 -5.15 -3.81
C THR A 73 -14.05 -5.07 -4.78
N ASN A 74 -12.94 -5.74 -4.43
CA ASN A 74 -11.74 -5.87 -5.26
C ASN A 74 -11.19 -4.53 -5.76
N ALA A 75 -11.29 -3.50 -4.93
CA ALA A 75 -10.78 -2.16 -5.25
C ALA A 75 -9.42 -1.89 -4.60
N ALA A 76 -8.90 -2.81 -3.81
CA ALA A 76 -7.67 -2.59 -3.04
C ALA A 76 -6.61 -3.64 -3.32
N VAL A 77 -5.35 -3.24 -3.13
CA VAL A 77 -4.21 -4.15 -3.07
C VAL A 77 -3.86 -4.34 -1.60
N LEU A 78 -3.79 -5.61 -1.17
CA LEU A 78 -3.43 -5.99 0.18
C LEU A 78 -2.00 -6.51 0.18
N GLN A 79 -1.15 -5.94 1.03
CA GLN A 79 0.26 -6.31 1.11
C GLN A 79 0.72 -6.21 2.55
N GLN A 80 1.43 -7.24 3.00
CA GLN A 80 2.04 -7.24 4.32
C GLN A 80 3.45 -6.66 4.24
N TRP A 81 3.86 -5.90 5.25
CA TRP A 81 5.24 -5.44 5.36
C TRP A 81 5.69 -5.35 6.81
N THR A 82 7.02 -5.40 6.99
CA THR A 82 7.68 -5.36 8.30
C THR A 82 8.60 -4.14 8.36
N GLY A 83 8.56 -3.42 9.46
CA GLY A 83 9.47 -2.30 9.71
C GLY A 83 10.89 -2.80 9.94
N ALA A 84 11.85 -2.23 9.22
CA ALA A 84 13.25 -2.63 9.28
C ALA A 84 14.17 -1.56 9.85
N ASN A 85 13.96 -0.30 9.49
CA ASN A 85 14.77 0.83 9.96
C ASN A 85 13.88 2.06 10.12
N PRO A 86 14.24 3.01 11.02
CA PRO A 86 13.43 4.22 11.21
C PRO A 86 13.45 5.12 9.97
N GLY A 87 12.29 5.66 9.62
CA GLY A 87 12.10 6.56 8.49
C GLY A 87 10.72 6.38 7.91
N THR A 88 10.41 7.13 6.85
CA THR A 88 9.12 6.98 6.16
C THR A 88 9.34 6.31 4.81
N ALA A 89 8.72 5.16 4.61
CA ALA A 89 8.76 4.42 3.35
C ALA A 89 7.57 4.82 2.48
N ARG A 90 7.75 4.72 1.17
CA ARG A 90 6.65 4.82 0.20
C ARG A 90 6.43 3.42 -0.39
N ILE A 91 5.22 2.91 -0.26
CA ILE A 91 4.82 1.65 -0.86
C ILE A 91 3.94 1.99 -2.06
N THR A 92 4.35 1.51 -3.24
CA THR A 92 3.68 1.83 -4.51
C THR A 92 3.13 0.56 -5.13
N ALA A 93 1.86 0.58 -5.53
CA ALA A 93 1.23 -0.52 -6.24
C ALA A 93 0.86 -0.08 -7.66
N THR A 94 1.10 -0.96 -8.62
CA THR A 94 0.69 -0.80 -10.01
C THR A 94 -0.26 -1.92 -10.36
N VAL A 95 -1.43 -1.58 -10.88
CA VAL A 95 -2.49 -2.56 -11.17
C VAL A 95 -3.04 -2.36 -12.56
N ILE A 96 -3.66 -3.43 -13.09
CA ILE A 96 -4.48 -3.37 -14.30
C ILE A 96 -5.94 -3.59 -13.87
N THR A 97 -6.83 -2.75 -14.36
CA THR A 97 -8.25 -2.81 -14.00
C THR A 97 -9.05 -3.71 -14.94
N SER A 98 -10.29 -3.99 -14.56
CA SER A 98 -11.22 -4.74 -15.40
C SER A 98 -11.53 -4.07 -16.74
N ALA A 99 -11.30 -2.76 -16.83
CA ALA A 99 -11.44 -1.99 -18.08
C ALA A 99 -10.12 -1.91 -18.85
N GLY A 100 -9.04 -2.57 -18.38
CA GLY A 100 -7.75 -2.58 -19.05
C GLY A 100 -6.87 -1.38 -18.77
N GLN A 101 -7.25 -0.51 -17.83
CA GLN A 101 -6.44 0.66 -17.46
C GLN A 101 -5.31 0.25 -16.51
N GLU A 102 -4.13 0.87 -16.69
CA GLU A 102 -3.05 0.75 -15.73
C GLU A 102 -3.14 1.92 -14.75
N LEU A 103 -3.21 1.61 -13.46
CA LEU A 103 -3.27 2.61 -12.39
C LEU A 103 -2.10 2.42 -11.44
N ILE A 104 -1.57 3.53 -10.94
CA ILE A 104 -0.49 3.55 -9.96
C ILE A 104 -0.93 4.40 -8.79
N ASP A 105 -0.82 3.87 -7.57
CA ASP A 105 -1.07 4.63 -6.36
C ASP A 105 -0.09 4.20 -5.28
N TRP A 106 0.04 5.01 -4.23
CA TRP A 106 1.01 4.74 -3.17
C TRP A 106 0.47 5.18 -1.81
N THR A 107 1.10 4.65 -0.76
CA THR A 107 0.89 5.10 0.61
C THR A 107 2.25 5.31 1.27
N HIS A 108 2.30 6.10 2.33
CA HIS A 108 3.50 6.30 3.13
C HIS A 108 3.36 5.54 4.44
N GLN A 109 4.44 4.85 4.84
CA GLN A 109 4.50 4.11 6.09
C GLN A 109 5.62 4.68 6.95
N PRO A 110 5.27 5.46 7.98
CA PRO A 110 6.27 5.89 8.97
C PRO A 110 6.70 4.70 9.83
N VAL A 111 8.00 4.58 10.04
CA VAL A 111 8.58 3.54 10.91
C VAL A 111 9.41 4.25 11.97
N ASP A 112 9.19 3.89 13.22
CA ASP A 112 9.88 4.50 14.35
C ASP A 112 10.68 3.47 15.14
N THR A 113 11.62 3.96 15.93
CA THR A 113 12.39 3.08 16.82
C THR A 113 11.60 2.91 18.11
N PRO A 114 11.39 1.65 18.57
CA PRO A 114 10.71 1.43 19.84
C PRO A 114 11.51 2.04 20.99
N ASP A 115 10.81 2.60 21.94
CA ASP A 115 11.42 3.15 23.16
C ASP A 115 11.84 2.05 24.13
#